data_b7c1e8c6f54aaa11cc1ca6ae48df9ed4
#
_entry.id   b7c1e8c6f54aaa11cc1ca6ae48df9ed4
#
_cell.length_a   1.000
_cell.length_b   1.000
_cell.length_c   1.000
_cell.angle_alpha   90.00
_cell.angle_beta   90.00
_cell.angle_gamma   90.00
#
_symmetry.space_group_name_H-M   'P 1'
#
loop_
_entity.id
_entity.type
_entity.pdbx_description
1 polymer ?
#
loop_
_entity_poly.entity_id
_entity_poly.type
_entity_poly.pdbx_seq_one_letter_code
_entity_poly.pdbx_strand_id
1 'polypeptide(L)'
;LLSEFGPAGATGGVWECPDLFPLAVDGNKNNIKWVLVVNINPGGIAGGSAAQYFVGDFDGKKFTAEDKGTYTPPAGTVMQDFEGTGFDTWSSTGTAFGDGPTAGALAGQGTVEGFDGKGLANSFHGGDATTGTLTSPEFTVDSPYLNFKVGGGRHPHEPGTLLERGDPPAGTVLADFEGGSYGDWTATGDAFGSAPATGTLPNQQEVSGFLGSGLVNSFLNGDSTTGTLTSPEFTIDKKHINFLIGGGNHPAGSDHPTALELLVDGQVVRSATGKDAEALNWASWDVGDLAGRKARIRIVDDNTGGWGHLNVDHIMLSDTEARPVSQETSVNLVVDGQVVRSATGANSETLDWASFDLRPYAGKKARIQIVDMNTAGWGHILADRFTAADAPAKSVLQRADWADYGKDYYAAVSWENAPGGRRYMIGWMNNWDYSGAIPTSPWRGAQSVPREMALRTVNGQVRLTSRPVGSLESLRQGGPATATGVTVKSAAKPLIGPAAKGKALDIEATFSLKDAERFGLKVRTGAGGEETVIGYDTTTQELYVDRTRSGAVDFNSTFPGVQTAPLKAENGKVKLRILVDWSS
;
A
#
# COMPACT_ATOMS: atom_id res chain seq x y z
N LEU A 1 18.57 -9.66 32.61
CA LEU A 1 17.81 -10.39 31.61
C LEU A 1 17.81 -11.88 31.96
N LEU A 2 16.64 -12.51 32.05
CA LEU A 2 16.52 -13.95 32.37
C LEU A 2 16.37 -14.79 31.08
N SER A 3 15.66 -14.27 30.09
CA SER A 3 15.44 -14.90 28.80
C SER A 3 15.00 -13.88 27.76
N GLU A 4 15.05 -14.28 26.50
CA GLU A 4 14.56 -13.53 25.36
C GLU A 4 13.64 -14.43 24.52
N PHE A 5 12.72 -13.82 23.78
CA PHE A 5 11.89 -14.47 22.79
C PHE A 5 11.89 -13.66 21.49
N GLY A 6 12.11 -14.32 20.38
CA GLY A 6 12.18 -13.72 19.04
C GLY A 6 13.60 -13.72 18.45
N PRO A 7 13.76 -13.30 17.19
CA PRO A 7 12.69 -12.89 16.28
C PRO A 7 11.79 -14.06 15.87
N ALA A 8 10.48 -13.81 15.71
CA ALA A 8 9.49 -14.80 15.28
C ALA A 8 8.25 -14.11 14.67
N GLY A 9 7.55 -14.79 13.76
CA GLY A 9 6.38 -14.23 13.09
C GLY A 9 6.70 -12.99 12.28
N ALA A 10 5.88 -11.95 12.40
CA ALA A 10 6.10 -10.66 11.77
C ALA A 10 7.18 -9.87 12.52
N THR A 11 8.22 -9.45 11.82
CA THR A 11 9.40 -8.78 12.39
C THR A 11 9.77 -7.48 11.64
N GLY A 12 8.96 -7.05 10.67
CA GLY A 12 9.21 -5.87 9.84
C GLY A 12 9.04 -4.52 10.55
N GLY A 13 8.86 -4.51 11.87
CA GLY A 13 8.71 -3.31 12.69
C GLY A 13 9.10 -3.52 14.14
N VAL A 14 8.88 -2.48 14.94
CA VAL A 14 9.15 -2.53 16.39
C VAL A 14 8.06 -3.31 17.11
N TRP A 15 8.45 -4.22 18.00
CA TRP A 15 7.54 -4.93 18.88
C TRP A 15 7.28 -4.12 20.14
N GLU A 16 6.00 -3.92 20.46
CA GLU A 16 5.54 -3.06 21.55
C GLU A 16 4.42 -3.72 22.36
N CYS A 17 4.13 -3.19 23.54
CA CYS A 17 3.00 -3.57 24.39
C CYS A 17 2.82 -5.08 24.54
N PRO A 18 3.83 -5.83 25.00
CA PRO A 18 3.70 -7.28 25.19
C PRO A 18 2.71 -7.59 26.31
N ASP A 19 1.88 -8.63 26.12
CA ASP A 19 0.94 -9.16 27.10
C ASP A 19 1.05 -10.68 27.15
N LEU A 20 1.39 -11.24 28.31
CA LEU A 20 1.63 -12.67 28.51
C LEU A 20 0.66 -13.23 29.55
N PHE A 21 -0.18 -14.17 29.15
CA PHE A 21 -1.21 -14.74 30.03
C PHE A 21 -1.54 -16.20 29.73
N PRO A 22 -1.98 -16.98 30.74
CA PRO A 22 -2.41 -18.36 30.57
C PRO A 22 -3.89 -18.47 30.20
N LEU A 23 -4.21 -19.47 29.37
CA LEU A 23 -5.58 -19.88 29.04
C LEU A 23 -5.69 -21.39 28.95
N ALA A 24 -6.86 -21.91 29.35
CA ALA A 24 -7.22 -23.31 29.18
C ALA A 24 -7.59 -23.60 27.72
N VAL A 25 -6.92 -24.58 27.09
CA VAL A 25 -7.28 -25.05 25.75
C VAL A 25 -8.63 -25.77 25.80
N ASP A 26 -9.56 -25.35 24.97
CA ASP A 26 -10.94 -25.88 24.89
C ASP A 26 -11.67 -25.90 26.26
N GLY A 27 -11.28 -25.02 27.18
CA GLY A 27 -11.80 -24.97 28.54
C GLY A 27 -11.29 -26.05 29.48
N ASN A 28 -10.34 -26.88 29.04
CA ASN A 28 -9.75 -27.95 29.86
C ASN A 28 -8.70 -27.35 30.83
N LYS A 29 -9.06 -27.25 32.09
CA LYS A 29 -8.18 -26.71 33.15
C LYS A 29 -6.89 -27.50 33.38
N ASN A 30 -6.81 -28.73 32.89
CA ASN A 30 -5.59 -29.54 32.96
C ASN A 30 -4.69 -29.36 31.73
N ASN A 31 -5.12 -28.59 30.73
CA ASN A 31 -4.34 -28.25 29.55
C ASN A 31 -4.28 -26.73 29.41
N ILE A 32 -3.31 -26.13 30.09
CA ILE A 32 -3.08 -24.69 30.09
C ILE A 32 -1.94 -24.39 29.12
N LYS A 33 -2.18 -23.43 28.22
CA LYS A 33 -1.13 -22.83 27.40
C LYS A 33 -1.03 -21.34 27.69
N TRP A 34 0.13 -20.79 27.42
CA TRP A 34 0.38 -19.36 27.53
C TRP A 34 0.24 -18.70 26.18
N VAL A 35 -0.30 -17.51 26.19
CA VAL A 35 -0.41 -16.64 25.02
C VAL A 35 0.47 -15.43 25.26
N LEU A 36 1.38 -15.18 24.33
CA LEU A 36 2.13 -13.93 24.24
C LEU A 36 1.55 -13.12 23.09
N VAL A 37 0.92 -12.00 23.40
CA VAL A 37 0.51 -11.00 22.40
C VAL A 37 1.62 -9.96 22.27
N VAL A 38 1.96 -9.61 21.04
CA VAL A 38 2.94 -8.57 20.74
C VAL A 38 2.37 -7.67 19.65
N ASN A 39 2.37 -6.38 19.90
CA ASN A 39 1.96 -5.40 18.90
C ASN A 39 3.18 -5.03 18.05
N ILE A 40 2.97 -4.77 16.77
CA ILE A 40 4.04 -4.43 15.81
C ILE A 40 3.68 -3.18 15.03
N ASN A 41 4.66 -2.29 14.83
CA ASN A 41 4.53 -1.09 14.02
C ASN A 41 5.87 -0.69 13.37
N PRO A 42 5.94 -0.55 12.02
CA PRO A 42 5.00 -1.07 11.03
C PRO A 42 5.05 -2.59 10.92
N GLY A 43 4.39 -3.19 9.95
CA GLY A 43 4.49 -4.62 9.65
C GLY A 43 3.24 -5.44 9.96
N GLY A 44 2.09 -4.78 10.14
CA GLY A 44 0.80 -5.45 10.27
C GLY A 44 0.33 -6.11 8.97
N ILE A 45 -0.49 -7.17 9.08
CA ILE A 45 -1.03 -7.92 7.93
C ILE A 45 -1.86 -7.03 6.98
N ALA A 46 -2.55 -6.04 7.51
CA ALA A 46 -3.32 -5.06 6.74
C ALA A 46 -2.55 -3.74 6.49
N GLY A 47 -1.24 -3.71 6.79
CA GLY A 47 -0.38 -2.53 6.75
C GLY A 47 -0.40 -1.75 8.07
N GLY A 48 0.66 -0.96 8.29
CA GLY A 48 0.84 -0.16 9.51
C GLY A 48 0.95 -1.01 10.76
N SER A 49 0.25 -0.59 11.80
CA SER A 49 0.28 -1.22 13.12
C SER A 49 -0.73 -2.37 13.27
N ALA A 50 -0.37 -3.42 14.01
CA ALA A 50 -1.22 -4.59 14.26
C ALA A 50 -0.81 -5.34 15.54
N ALA A 51 -1.61 -6.34 15.95
CA ALA A 51 -1.33 -7.21 17.07
C ALA A 51 -1.20 -8.67 16.60
N GLN A 52 -0.02 -9.28 16.76
CA GLN A 52 0.22 -10.70 16.57
C GLN A 52 0.25 -11.44 17.91
N TYR A 53 0.10 -12.77 17.89
CA TYR A 53 0.21 -13.57 19.10
C TYR A 53 0.97 -14.88 18.85
N PHE A 54 1.46 -15.44 19.95
CA PHE A 54 2.12 -16.75 19.99
C PHE A 54 1.46 -17.59 21.08
N VAL A 55 1.25 -18.88 20.80
CA VAL A 55 0.83 -19.86 21.80
C VAL A 55 2.03 -20.69 22.18
N GLY A 56 2.17 -21.00 23.47
CA GLY A 56 3.34 -21.76 23.95
C GLY A 56 3.25 -22.13 25.42
N ASP A 57 4.40 -22.38 26.00
CA ASP A 57 4.58 -22.69 27.41
C ASP A 57 5.46 -21.63 28.08
N PHE A 58 5.18 -21.31 29.35
CA PHE A 58 5.97 -20.39 30.17
C PHE A 58 6.28 -21.02 31.52
N ASP A 59 7.56 -21.16 31.84
CA ASP A 59 8.04 -21.80 33.06
C ASP A 59 8.26 -20.83 34.24
N GLY A 60 7.81 -19.59 34.10
CA GLY A 60 8.03 -18.49 35.04
C GLY A 60 9.28 -17.66 34.75
N LYS A 61 10.10 -18.09 33.77
CA LYS A 61 11.32 -17.39 33.35
C LYS A 61 11.42 -17.23 31.85
N LYS A 62 11.04 -18.26 31.09
CA LYS A 62 11.16 -18.31 29.64
C LYS A 62 9.84 -18.70 29.00
N PHE A 63 9.43 -17.93 27.98
CA PHE A 63 8.37 -18.31 27.06
C PHE A 63 8.96 -19.11 25.90
N THR A 64 8.31 -20.23 25.56
CA THR A 64 8.67 -21.06 24.41
C THR A 64 7.43 -21.26 23.57
N ALA A 65 7.39 -20.69 22.36
CA ALA A 65 6.28 -20.85 21.43
C ALA A 65 6.17 -22.30 20.95
N GLU A 66 4.95 -22.74 20.64
CA GLU A 66 4.72 -24.02 19.97
C GLU A 66 5.43 -24.01 18.60
N ASP A 67 6.13 -25.11 18.32
CA ASP A 67 6.77 -25.33 17.03
C ASP A 67 5.69 -25.63 15.98
N LYS A 68 5.55 -24.76 15.01
CA LYS A 68 4.65 -24.94 13.85
C LYS A 68 5.30 -25.71 12.69
N GLY A 69 6.54 -26.12 12.86
CA GLY A 69 7.35 -26.72 11.81
C GLY A 69 7.84 -25.71 10.77
N THR A 70 8.71 -26.18 9.91
CA THR A 70 9.22 -25.38 8.78
C THR A 70 8.15 -25.27 7.70
N TYR A 71 7.90 -24.05 7.25
CA TYR A 71 6.98 -23.81 6.14
C TYR A 71 7.52 -24.41 4.84
N THR A 72 6.71 -25.25 4.21
CA THR A 72 6.99 -25.77 2.87
C THR A 72 6.03 -25.11 1.89
N PRO A 73 6.54 -24.36 0.89
CA PRO A 73 5.68 -23.76 -0.12
C PRO A 73 4.99 -24.85 -0.97
N PRO A 74 3.88 -24.52 -1.64
CA PRO A 74 3.24 -25.44 -2.57
C PRO A 74 4.23 -25.93 -3.63
N ALA A 75 4.20 -27.23 -3.92
CA ALA A 75 4.99 -27.80 -5.01
C ALA A 75 4.51 -27.24 -6.36
N GLY A 76 5.43 -27.11 -7.31
CA GLY A 76 5.13 -26.62 -8.65
C GLY A 76 6.31 -26.78 -9.60
N THR A 77 6.12 -26.30 -10.84
CA THR A 77 7.16 -26.30 -11.86
C THR A 77 7.98 -25.02 -11.73
N VAL A 78 9.27 -25.16 -11.50
CA VAL A 78 10.22 -24.04 -11.45
C VAL A 78 10.36 -23.46 -12.86
N MET A 79 10.08 -22.17 -12.99
CA MET A 79 10.24 -21.40 -14.22
C MET A 79 11.60 -20.70 -14.27
N GLN A 80 12.07 -20.21 -13.11
CA GLN A 80 13.40 -19.61 -12.95
C GLN A 80 13.78 -19.64 -11.45
N ASP A 81 15.00 -20.06 -11.15
CA ASP A 81 15.58 -20.10 -9.79
C ASP A 81 16.94 -19.37 -9.70
N PHE A 82 17.39 -18.76 -10.78
CA PHE A 82 18.63 -17.99 -10.86
C PHE A 82 19.90 -18.72 -10.35
N GLU A 83 19.92 -20.04 -10.43
CA GLU A 83 21.08 -20.86 -10.02
C GLU A 83 22.19 -20.94 -11.10
N GLY A 84 21.95 -20.38 -12.29
CA GLY A 84 22.89 -20.31 -13.41
C GLY A 84 23.96 -19.23 -13.24
N THR A 85 24.86 -19.14 -14.20
CA THR A 85 25.89 -18.08 -14.26
C THR A 85 25.45 -16.82 -15.01
N GLY A 86 24.29 -16.85 -15.65
CA GLY A 86 23.65 -15.75 -16.36
C GLY A 86 22.14 -15.83 -16.21
N PHE A 87 21.42 -14.90 -16.81
CA PHE A 87 19.96 -14.84 -16.74
C PHE A 87 19.27 -15.78 -17.74
N ASP A 88 20.01 -16.71 -18.34
CA ASP A 88 19.53 -17.69 -19.32
C ASP A 88 18.80 -17.01 -20.52
N THR A 89 17.48 -17.29 -20.63
CA THR A 89 16.64 -16.77 -21.72
C THR A 89 15.95 -15.44 -21.35
N TRP A 90 16.18 -14.92 -20.16
CA TRP A 90 15.64 -13.62 -19.75
C TRP A 90 16.45 -12.49 -20.36
N SER A 91 15.80 -11.43 -20.78
CA SER A 91 16.44 -10.22 -21.32
C SER A 91 16.56 -9.14 -20.27
N SER A 92 17.73 -8.51 -20.18
CA SER A 92 17.99 -7.38 -19.29
C SER A 92 18.07 -6.07 -20.06
N THR A 93 17.68 -4.97 -19.43
CA THR A 93 17.95 -3.59 -19.87
C THR A 93 18.57 -2.80 -18.73
N GLY A 94 19.26 -1.69 -19.04
CA GLY A 94 19.94 -0.88 -18.03
C GLY A 94 21.12 -1.61 -17.41
N THR A 95 21.55 -1.18 -16.24
CA THR A 95 22.75 -1.68 -15.55
C THR A 95 22.48 -2.28 -14.18
N ALA A 96 21.27 -2.11 -13.64
CA ALA A 96 20.94 -2.48 -12.28
C ALA A 96 21.14 -3.97 -11.97
N PHE A 97 20.86 -4.88 -12.93
CA PHE A 97 20.96 -6.32 -12.71
C PHE A 97 22.36 -6.91 -13.01
N GLY A 98 23.28 -6.12 -13.58
CA GLY A 98 24.57 -6.65 -14.01
C GLY A 98 24.47 -7.74 -15.08
N ASP A 99 25.47 -8.64 -15.13
CA ASP A 99 25.58 -9.67 -16.17
C ASP A 99 24.92 -11.01 -15.80
N GLY A 100 24.46 -11.18 -14.55
CA GLY A 100 23.87 -12.45 -14.09
C GLY A 100 23.48 -12.45 -12.62
N PRO A 101 22.92 -13.59 -12.14
CA PRO A 101 22.51 -13.76 -10.74
C PRO A 101 23.67 -13.56 -9.77
N THR A 102 23.34 -13.06 -8.57
CA THR A 102 24.30 -12.83 -7.49
C THR A 102 24.16 -13.87 -6.37
N ALA A 103 25.27 -14.14 -5.69
CA ALA A 103 25.30 -15.08 -4.57
C ALA A 103 24.97 -14.38 -3.22
N GLY A 104 23.95 -13.52 -3.20
CA GLY A 104 23.57 -12.72 -2.03
C GLY A 104 23.87 -11.24 -2.19
N ALA A 105 24.34 -10.60 -1.10
CA ALA A 105 24.60 -9.16 -1.06
C ALA A 105 25.74 -8.71 -1.98
N LEU A 106 25.55 -7.56 -2.58
CA LEU A 106 26.56 -6.83 -3.35
C LEU A 106 27.34 -5.83 -2.47
N ALA A 107 28.41 -5.26 -3.00
CA ALA A 107 29.22 -4.30 -2.27
C ALA A 107 28.40 -3.05 -1.86
N GLY A 108 28.39 -2.75 -0.57
CA GLY A 108 27.62 -1.62 0.00
C GLY A 108 26.17 -1.94 0.35
N GLN A 109 25.68 -3.14 -0.01
CA GLN A 109 24.35 -3.62 0.34
C GLN A 109 24.32 -4.27 1.72
N GLY A 110 23.17 -4.26 2.40
CA GLY A 110 22.92 -5.04 3.61
C GLY A 110 22.97 -6.55 3.35
N THR A 111 22.94 -7.35 4.42
CA THR A 111 22.93 -8.81 4.28
C THR A 111 21.63 -9.28 3.61
N VAL A 112 21.74 -9.92 2.45
CA VAL A 112 20.60 -10.49 1.72
C VAL A 112 20.31 -11.90 2.20
N GLU A 113 19.07 -12.14 2.62
CA GLU A 113 18.60 -13.40 3.18
C GLU A 113 17.27 -13.85 2.56
N GLY A 114 16.90 -15.10 2.79
CA GLY A 114 15.59 -15.63 2.43
C GLY A 114 15.46 -16.14 0.99
N PHE A 115 16.45 -15.99 0.11
CA PHE A 115 16.47 -16.65 -1.21
C PHE A 115 16.75 -18.15 -1.09
N ASP A 116 16.42 -18.92 -2.11
CA ASP A 116 16.67 -20.37 -2.17
C ASP A 116 17.97 -20.63 -2.95
N GLY A 117 18.69 -21.69 -2.59
CA GLY A 117 19.90 -22.11 -3.31
C GLY A 117 21.07 -21.16 -3.15
N LYS A 118 21.69 -20.73 -4.27
CA LYS A 118 22.94 -19.95 -4.28
C LYS A 118 22.85 -18.63 -5.03
N GLY A 119 21.83 -18.46 -5.87
CA GLY A 119 21.69 -17.30 -6.74
C GLY A 119 20.35 -16.63 -6.63
N LEU A 120 20.31 -15.33 -6.94
CA LEU A 120 19.07 -14.54 -7.04
C LEU A 120 19.25 -13.41 -8.05
N ALA A 121 18.15 -12.88 -8.59
CA ALA A 121 18.15 -11.60 -9.28
C ALA A 121 18.26 -10.47 -8.24
N ASN A 122 19.30 -9.64 -8.34
CA ASN A 122 19.58 -8.54 -7.44
C ASN A 122 19.95 -7.31 -8.27
N SER A 123 19.17 -6.25 -8.18
CA SER A 123 19.39 -5.03 -8.96
C SER A 123 20.27 -3.99 -8.28
N PHE A 124 20.91 -4.31 -7.18
CA PHE A 124 21.79 -3.37 -6.46
C PHE A 124 23.20 -3.20 -7.11
N HIS A 125 23.39 -3.56 -8.39
CA HIS A 125 24.67 -3.34 -9.09
C HIS A 125 24.92 -1.85 -9.31
N GLY A 126 25.89 -1.30 -8.56
CA GLY A 126 26.16 0.14 -8.54
C GLY A 126 25.35 0.92 -7.51
N GLY A 127 24.60 0.24 -6.64
CA GLY A 127 23.77 0.85 -5.59
C GLY A 127 22.37 1.21 -6.06
N ASP A 128 21.61 1.92 -5.22
CA ASP A 128 20.22 2.33 -5.49
C ASP A 128 20.06 3.30 -6.68
N ALA A 129 21.14 3.87 -7.19
CA ALA A 129 21.08 4.87 -8.27
C ALA A 129 21.00 4.27 -9.69
N THR A 130 21.18 2.98 -9.84
CA THR A 130 21.12 2.30 -11.14
C THR A 130 19.73 1.80 -11.45
N THR A 131 19.35 1.78 -12.72
CA THR A 131 18.04 1.32 -13.16
C THR A 131 18.15 0.22 -14.21
N GLY A 132 17.07 -0.56 -14.35
CA GLY A 132 16.99 -1.60 -15.35
C GLY A 132 15.77 -2.51 -15.21
N THR A 133 15.64 -3.41 -16.16
CA THR A 133 14.58 -4.44 -16.14
C THR A 133 15.16 -5.80 -16.45
N LEU A 134 14.51 -6.85 -15.95
CA LEU A 134 14.79 -8.23 -16.29
C LEU A 134 13.48 -8.91 -16.67
N THR A 135 13.35 -9.33 -17.94
CA THR A 135 12.10 -9.79 -18.53
C THR A 135 12.19 -11.23 -18.98
N SER A 136 11.26 -12.08 -18.57
CA SER A 136 11.16 -13.49 -18.97
C SER A 136 10.80 -13.65 -20.44
N PRO A 137 11.12 -14.81 -21.05
CA PRO A 137 10.44 -15.24 -22.26
C PRO A 137 8.91 -15.25 -22.06
N GLU A 138 8.18 -15.17 -23.17
CA GLU A 138 6.73 -15.32 -23.14
C GLU A 138 6.35 -16.76 -22.80
N PHE A 139 5.38 -16.93 -21.89
CA PHE A 139 4.82 -18.24 -21.54
C PHE A 139 3.29 -18.22 -21.63
N THR A 140 2.70 -19.39 -21.72
CA THR A 140 1.24 -19.55 -21.64
C THR A 140 0.86 -19.77 -20.17
N VAL A 141 -0.15 -19.07 -19.69
CA VAL A 141 -0.68 -19.26 -18.33
C VAL A 141 -1.49 -20.56 -18.29
N ASP A 142 -0.92 -21.62 -17.74
CA ASP A 142 -1.50 -22.97 -17.60
C ASP A 142 -1.64 -23.43 -16.13
N SER A 143 -1.12 -22.64 -15.20
CA SER A 143 -1.23 -22.89 -13.75
C SER A 143 -2.01 -21.78 -13.06
N PRO A 144 -2.75 -22.08 -11.97
CA PRO A 144 -3.57 -21.09 -11.28
C PRO A 144 -2.77 -20.04 -10.50
N TYR A 145 -1.52 -20.32 -10.14
CA TYR A 145 -0.69 -19.40 -9.35
C TYR A 145 0.75 -19.35 -9.85
N LEU A 146 1.35 -18.16 -9.74
CA LEU A 146 2.78 -17.94 -9.84
C LEU A 146 3.30 -17.55 -8.45
N ASN A 147 4.11 -18.41 -7.85
CA ASN A 147 4.78 -18.16 -6.57
C ASN A 147 6.22 -17.71 -6.82
N PHE A 148 6.72 -16.77 -6.03
CA PHE A 148 8.10 -16.30 -6.09
C PHE A 148 8.50 -15.66 -4.77
N LYS A 149 9.79 -15.41 -4.59
CA LYS A 149 10.32 -14.64 -3.46
C LYS A 149 10.70 -13.24 -3.91
N VAL A 150 10.42 -12.24 -3.08
CA VAL A 150 10.70 -10.83 -3.37
C VAL A 150 11.19 -10.12 -2.12
N GLY A 151 12.18 -9.25 -2.29
CA GLY A 151 12.76 -8.36 -1.28
C GLY A 151 13.17 -7.03 -1.90
N GLY A 152 13.91 -6.20 -1.17
CA GLY A 152 14.34 -4.87 -1.63
C GLY A 152 13.30 -3.78 -1.37
N GLY A 153 13.27 -2.77 -2.22
CA GLY A 153 12.48 -1.56 -2.06
C GLY A 153 10.97 -1.75 -2.10
N ARG A 154 10.25 -0.85 -1.46
CA ARG A 154 8.78 -0.80 -1.44
C ARG A 154 8.27 0.32 -2.34
N HIS A 155 8.57 0.23 -3.62
CA HIS A 155 8.09 1.18 -4.64
C HIS A 155 7.16 0.43 -5.61
N PRO A 156 5.83 0.45 -5.37
CA PRO A 156 4.88 -0.32 -6.16
C PRO A 156 4.73 0.24 -7.58
N HIS A 157 4.29 -0.63 -8.50
CA HIS A 157 3.90 -0.22 -9.85
C HIS A 157 2.79 0.84 -9.82
N GLU A 158 3.00 1.93 -10.54
CA GLU A 158 2.01 2.99 -10.78
C GLU A 158 1.44 2.83 -12.20
N PRO A 159 0.15 2.53 -12.35
CA PRO A 159 -0.47 2.42 -13.68
C PRO A 159 -0.33 3.71 -14.50
N GLY A 160 -0.02 3.56 -15.78
CA GLY A 160 0.12 4.72 -16.67
C GLY A 160 1.54 5.25 -16.81
N THR A 161 2.50 4.78 -16.03
CA THR A 161 3.92 5.13 -16.16
C THR A 161 4.61 4.43 -17.33
N LEU A 162 5.78 4.92 -17.72
CA LEU A 162 6.67 4.33 -18.72
C LEU A 162 7.96 3.87 -18.06
N LEU A 163 8.61 2.83 -18.59
CA LEU A 163 9.92 2.39 -18.09
C LEU A 163 11.07 3.29 -18.58
N GLU A 164 10.85 3.97 -19.70
CA GLU A 164 11.82 4.94 -20.25
C GLU A 164 11.09 6.22 -20.60
N ARG A 165 11.76 7.36 -20.44
CA ARG A 165 11.20 8.64 -20.84
C ARG A 165 11.07 8.67 -22.35
N GLY A 166 9.84 8.87 -22.83
CA GLY A 166 9.59 9.20 -24.22
C GLY A 166 9.93 10.65 -24.55
N ASP A 167 10.01 10.94 -25.84
CA ASP A 167 10.08 12.33 -26.31
C ASP A 167 8.86 13.13 -25.82
N PRO A 168 8.99 14.45 -25.63
CA PRO A 168 7.85 15.30 -25.36
C PRO A 168 6.76 15.11 -26.42
N PRO A 169 5.48 15.04 -26.05
CA PRO A 169 4.41 14.90 -27.02
C PRO A 169 4.37 16.13 -27.98
N ALA A 170 3.89 15.92 -29.20
CA ALA A 170 3.75 17.01 -30.13
C ALA A 170 2.80 18.10 -29.60
N GLY A 171 3.20 19.37 -29.66
CA GLY A 171 2.43 20.47 -29.09
C GLY A 171 3.08 21.83 -29.19
N THR A 172 2.56 22.79 -28.44
CA THR A 172 3.08 24.14 -28.34
C THR A 172 3.78 24.35 -27.01
N VAL A 173 5.07 24.57 -27.01
CA VAL A 173 5.83 24.91 -25.81
C VAL A 173 5.45 26.32 -25.36
N LEU A 174 5.01 26.46 -24.13
CA LEU A 174 4.71 27.73 -23.46
C LEU A 174 5.98 28.29 -22.80
N ALA A 175 6.80 27.43 -22.20
CA ALA A 175 8.09 27.79 -21.62
C ALA A 175 8.99 26.56 -21.52
N ASP A 176 10.22 26.68 -21.97
CA ASP A 176 11.30 25.69 -21.87
C ASP A 176 12.47 26.18 -21.01
N PHE A 177 12.41 27.42 -20.57
CA PHE A 177 13.37 28.08 -19.69
C PHE A 177 14.84 28.03 -20.16
N GLU A 178 15.08 27.81 -21.46
CA GLU A 178 16.43 27.72 -22.06
C GLU A 178 17.11 29.09 -22.26
N GLY A 179 16.37 30.17 -22.02
CA GLY A 179 16.88 31.54 -22.15
C GLY A 179 17.64 32.02 -20.91
N GLY A 180 18.46 33.05 -21.07
CA GLY A 180 19.17 33.70 -19.95
C GLY A 180 18.28 34.61 -19.09
N SER A 181 16.95 34.58 -19.25
CA SER A 181 15.96 35.32 -18.47
C SER A 181 14.63 34.60 -18.51
N TYR A 182 13.72 34.97 -17.60
CA TYR A 182 12.33 34.47 -17.60
C TYR A 182 11.43 35.13 -18.68
N GLY A 183 12.00 35.97 -19.57
CA GLY A 183 11.25 36.66 -20.59
C GLY A 183 10.10 37.53 -20.01
N ASP A 184 8.88 37.31 -20.50
CA ASP A 184 7.69 38.06 -20.05
C ASP A 184 7.02 37.50 -18.78
N TRP A 185 7.63 36.53 -18.14
CA TRP A 185 7.18 36.01 -16.83
C TRP A 185 7.49 37.03 -15.73
N THR A 186 6.62 37.15 -14.75
CA THR A 186 6.76 38.07 -13.63
C THR A 186 7.11 37.33 -12.34
N ALA A 187 8.28 37.63 -11.79
CA ALA A 187 8.72 37.09 -10.51
C ALA A 187 8.40 38.04 -9.36
N THR A 188 8.09 37.48 -8.19
CA THR A 188 7.98 38.17 -6.89
C THR A 188 8.75 37.40 -5.83
N GLY A 189 9.19 38.08 -4.77
CA GLY A 189 10.02 37.44 -3.73
C GLY A 189 11.42 37.11 -4.21
N ASP A 190 12.11 36.27 -3.45
CA ASP A 190 13.55 36.02 -3.64
C ASP A 190 13.86 34.58 -4.14
N ALA A 191 12.87 33.68 -4.17
CA ALA A 191 13.08 32.25 -4.46
C ALA A 191 13.55 31.96 -5.89
N PHE A 192 13.12 32.76 -6.89
CA PHE A 192 13.34 32.48 -8.31
C PHE A 192 14.55 33.22 -8.92
N GLY A 193 15.09 34.22 -8.22
CA GLY A 193 16.16 35.04 -8.79
C GLY A 193 15.74 35.82 -10.05
N SER A 194 16.72 36.16 -10.89
CA SER A 194 16.51 36.97 -12.10
C SER A 194 16.46 36.17 -13.40
N ALA A 195 16.77 34.89 -13.37
CA ALA A 195 16.87 34.02 -14.56
C ALA A 195 16.70 32.55 -14.17
N PRO A 196 16.34 31.67 -15.15
CA PRO A 196 16.33 30.24 -14.96
C PRO A 196 17.67 29.71 -14.42
N ALA A 197 17.61 28.68 -13.60
CA ALA A 197 18.80 27.96 -13.14
C ALA A 197 19.31 27.00 -14.23
N THR A 198 20.62 26.72 -14.20
CA THR A 198 21.25 25.76 -15.11
C THR A 198 21.49 24.39 -14.43
N GLY A 199 20.48 23.89 -13.75
CA GLY A 199 20.51 22.64 -12.98
C GLY A 199 20.56 22.86 -11.47
N THR A 200 21.38 22.06 -10.79
CA THR A 200 21.54 22.03 -9.33
C THR A 200 22.12 23.33 -8.78
N LEU A 201 21.51 23.89 -7.78
CA LEU A 201 21.98 25.07 -7.08
C LEU A 201 22.93 24.71 -5.91
N PRO A 202 23.72 25.64 -5.39
CA PRO A 202 24.63 25.39 -4.26
C PRO A 202 23.90 24.82 -3.05
N ASN A 203 24.43 23.74 -2.46
CA ASN A 203 23.89 22.99 -1.32
C ASN A 203 22.58 22.24 -1.58
N GLN A 204 22.09 22.19 -2.79
CA GLN A 204 20.96 21.37 -3.21
C GLN A 204 21.45 19.95 -3.57
N GLN A 205 20.61 18.95 -3.40
CA GLN A 205 20.82 17.62 -3.98
C GLN A 205 20.79 17.70 -5.50
N GLU A 206 21.34 16.70 -6.18
CA GLU A 206 21.44 16.70 -7.64
C GLU A 206 20.06 16.79 -8.31
N VAL A 207 19.81 17.87 -9.03
CA VAL A 207 18.60 18.06 -9.84
C VAL A 207 18.80 17.39 -11.20
N SER A 208 17.87 16.53 -11.56
CA SER A 208 17.89 15.76 -12.80
C SER A 208 16.51 15.70 -13.47
N GLY A 209 16.47 15.16 -14.68
CA GLY A 209 15.20 14.93 -15.35
C GLY A 209 14.55 16.15 -16.02
N PHE A 210 15.18 17.31 -16.05
CA PHE A 210 14.77 18.45 -16.90
C PHE A 210 15.29 18.25 -18.35
N LEU A 211 14.77 19.01 -19.29
CA LEU A 211 15.18 18.99 -20.69
C LEU A 211 16.07 20.19 -20.99
N GLY A 212 17.03 20.00 -21.90
CA GLY A 212 17.96 21.07 -22.25
C GLY A 212 18.93 21.44 -21.13
N SER A 213 19.10 22.73 -20.87
CA SER A 213 20.07 23.28 -19.91
C SER A 213 19.48 24.20 -18.85
N GLY A 214 18.24 24.64 -19.02
CA GLY A 214 17.57 25.60 -18.15
C GLY A 214 16.33 25.04 -17.48
N LEU A 215 16.03 25.48 -16.25
CA LEU A 215 14.78 25.16 -15.55
C LEU A 215 14.43 26.25 -14.54
N VAL A 216 13.18 26.29 -14.11
CA VAL A 216 12.80 27.01 -12.87
C VAL A 216 13.24 26.16 -11.68
N ASN A 217 14.04 26.73 -10.79
CA ASN A 217 14.48 26.10 -9.54
C ASN A 217 14.42 27.15 -8.44
N SER A 218 13.46 27.00 -7.52
CA SER A 218 13.26 27.97 -6.44
C SER A 218 14.12 27.74 -5.21
N PHE A 219 15.05 26.79 -5.22
CA PHE A 219 16.02 26.56 -4.15
C PHE A 219 17.10 27.66 -4.02
N LEU A 220 16.88 28.82 -4.58
CA LEU A 220 17.85 29.91 -4.52
C LEU A 220 18.07 30.37 -3.07
N ASN A 221 19.31 30.13 -2.57
CA ASN A 221 19.70 30.31 -1.18
C ASN A 221 19.03 29.34 -0.16
N GLY A 222 18.54 28.18 -0.62
CA GLY A 222 17.96 27.12 0.19
C GLY A 222 16.44 27.21 0.35
N ASP A 223 15.84 26.29 1.11
CA ASP A 223 14.39 26.16 1.32
C ASP A 223 13.73 27.36 2.05
N SER A 224 14.49 28.33 2.52
CA SER A 224 13.95 29.44 3.32
C SER A 224 13.48 30.66 2.51
N THR A 225 13.74 30.68 1.21
CA THR A 225 13.29 31.77 0.31
C THR A 225 11.89 31.50 -0.23
N THR A 226 11.11 32.57 -0.45
CA THR A 226 9.76 32.43 -0.96
C THR A 226 9.52 33.36 -2.13
N GLY A 227 8.49 33.05 -2.96
CA GLY A 227 8.12 33.88 -4.08
C GLY A 227 7.10 33.26 -5.02
N THR A 228 6.80 33.97 -6.07
CA THR A 228 5.97 33.46 -7.18
C THR A 228 6.58 33.80 -8.53
N LEU A 229 6.37 32.95 -9.52
CA LEU A 229 6.72 33.20 -10.92
C LEU A 229 5.48 32.98 -11.78
N THR A 230 4.98 34.02 -12.46
CA THR A 230 3.70 34.01 -13.17
C THR A 230 3.90 34.27 -14.66
N SER A 231 3.28 33.43 -15.50
CA SER A 231 3.34 33.52 -16.96
C SER A 231 2.56 34.72 -17.54
N PRO A 232 2.86 35.16 -18.75
CA PRO A 232 1.90 35.88 -19.59
C PRO A 232 0.61 35.08 -19.75
N GLU A 233 -0.46 35.80 -20.14
CA GLU A 233 -1.73 35.16 -20.45
C GLU A 233 -1.66 34.41 -21.78
N PHE A 234 -2.19 33.17 -21.79
CA PHE A 234 -2.32 32.35 -23.00
C PHE A 234 -3.74 31.80 -23.15
N THR A 235 -4.05 31.27 -24.32
CA THR A 235 -5.34 30.61 -24.58
C THR A 235 -5.15 29.09 -24.52
N ILE A 236 -6.03 28.40 -23.80
CA ILE A 236 -6.07 26.95 -23.79
C ILE A 236 -6.70 26.45 -25.10
N ASP A 237 -5.89 25.94 -26.02
CA ASP A 237 -6.31 25.45 -27.34
C ASP A 237 -6.06 23.97 -27.56
N LYS A 238 -5.59 23.26 -26.51
CA LYS A 238 -5.30 21.85 -26.50
C LYS A 238 -5.95 21.16 -25.32
N LYS A 239 -5.95 19.81 -25.33
CA LYS A 239 -6.59 18.99 -24.30
C LYS A 239 -5.79 18.90 -23.02
N HIS A 240 -4.46 19.02 -23.12
CA HIS A 240 -3.54 18.83 -22.00
C HIS A 240 -2.56 19.98 -21.85
N ILE A 241 -2.22 20.28 -20.61
CA ILE A 241 -1.01 21.01 -20.25
C ILE A 241 -0.07 20.01 -19.61
N ASN A 242 1.05 19.74 -20.28
CA ASN A 242 2.12 18.85 -19.79
C ASN A 242 3.27 19.69 -19.27
N PHE A 243 3.95 19.21 -18.25
CA PHE A 243 5.12 19.88 -17.67
C PHE A 243 5.98 18.88 -16.91
N LEU A 244 7.27 19.20 -16.77
CA LEU A 244 8.19 18.49 -15.88
C LEU A 244 8.17 19.17 -14.52
N ILE A 245 8.08 18.38 -13.44
CA ILE A 245 7.97 18.88 -12.06
C ILE A 245 8.75 17.98 -11.10
N GLY A 246 9.46 18.61 -10.15
CA GLY A 246 10.18 18.00 -9.03
C GLY A 246 10.14 18.95 -7.82
N GLY A 247 10.88 18.63 -6.75
CA GLY A 247 10.91 19.43 -5.52
C GLY A 247 9.90 18.99 -4.48
N GLY A 248 9.50 19.88 -3.60
CA GLY A 248 8.69 19.60 -2.41
C GLY A 248 7.25 19.19 -2.67
N ASN A 249 6.69 18.41 -1.75
CA ASN A 249 5.32 17.91 -1.78
C ASN A 249 4.42 18.73 -0.83
N HIS A 250 4.24 20.02 -1.16
CA HIS A 250 3.35 20.92 -0.42
C HIS A 250 2.26 21.42 -1.35
N PRO A 251 1.10 20.72 -1.44
CA PRO A 251 0.08 21.00 -2.45
C PRO A 251 -0.59 22.36 -2.27
N ALA A 252 -1.13 22.92 -3.34
CA ALA A 252 -1.96 24.10 -3.30
C ALA A 252 -3.11 23.92 -2.31
N GLY A 253 -3.32 24.92 -1.43
CA GLY A 253 -4.32 24.86 -0.35
C GLY A 253 -3.75 24.38 1.00
N SER A 254 -2.49 23.95 1.07
CA SER A 254 -1.76 23.89 2.35
C SER A 254 -1.44 25.30 2.86
N ASP A 255 -1.07 25.43 4.11
CA ASP A 255 -0.75 26.74 4.73
C ASP A 255 0.43 27.43 4.01
N HIS A 256 1.40 26.64 3.52
CA HIS A 256 2.61 27.11 2.83
C HIS A 256 2.90 26.18 1.64
N PRO A 257 2.31 26.43 0.45
CA PRO A 257 2.46 25.54 -0.71
C PRO A 257 3.78 25.74 -1.46
N THR A 258 4.28 24.63 -2.04
CA THR A 258 5.19 24.62 -3.20
C THR A 258 4.42 24.01 -4.35
N ALA A 259 3.90 24.82 -5.26
CA ALA A 259 2.96 24.34 -6.25
C ALA A 259 3.08 25.05 -7.62
N LEU A 260 2.84 24.27 -8.67
CA LEU A 260 2.50 24.77 -10.00
C LEU A 260 0.97 24.89 -10.08
N GLU A 261 0.47 26.03 -10.53
CA GLU A 261 -0.96 26.32 -10.55
C GLU A 261 -1.41 26.84 -11.92
N LEU A 262 -2.60 26.42 -12.37
CA LEU A 262 -3.29 26.98 -13.51
C LEU A 262 -4.39 27.93 -13.03
N LEU A 263 -4.30 29.20 -13.43
CA LEU A 263 -5.27 30.23 -13.08
C LEU A 263 -6.15 30.52 -14.29
N VAL A 264 -7.47 30.49 -14.07
CA VAL A 264 -8.48 30.98 -15.02
C VAL A 264 -9.36 31.98 -14.30
N ASP A 265 -9.54 33.19 -14.87
CA ASP A 265 -10.22 34.33 -14.22
C ASP A 265 -9.68 34.63 -12.81
N GLY A 266 -8.37 34.44 -12.60
CA GLY A 266 -7.72 34.68 -11.32
C GLY A 266 -7.95 33.59 -10.24
N GLN A 267 -8.65 32.50 -10.57
CA GLN A 267 -8.89 31.38 -9.66
C GLN A 267 -8.02 30.18 -10.05
N VAL A 268 -7.49 29.48 -9.06
CA VAL A 268 -6.75 28.23 -9.27
C VAL A 268 -7.74 27.13 -9.66
N VAL A 269 -7.61 26.58 -10.87
CA VAL A 269 -8.48 25.52 -11.40
C VAL A 269 -7.79 24.17 -11.50
N ARG A 270 -6.47 24.14 -11.56
CA ARG A 270 -5.62 22.94 -11.50
C ARG A 270 -4.38 23.28 -10.70
N SER A 271 -3.80 22.28 -10.04
CA SER A 271 -2.51 22.42 -9.37
C SER A 271 -1.72 21.12 -9.39
N ALA A 272 -0.41 21.22 -9.27
CA ALA A 272 0.51 20.12 -9.09
C ALA A 272 1.64 20.53 -8.13
N THR A 273 2.27 19.55 -7.47
CA THR A 273 3.41 19.74 -6.57
C THR A 273 4.44 18.66 -6.85
N GLY A 274 5.66 18.79 -6.34
CA GLY A 274 6.68 17.76 -6.39
C GLY A 274 6.34 16.55 -5.51
N LYS A 275 7.27 15.62 -5.39
CA LYS A 275 7.12 14.40 -4.58
C LYS A 275 8.25 14.23 -3.56
N ASP A 276 8.80 15.35 -3.05
CA ASP A 276 10.00 15.38 -2.21
C ASP A 276 11.21 14.72 -2.92
N ALA A 277 11.40 15.06 -4.19
CA ALA A 277 12.46 14.56 -5.04
C ALA A 277 12.96 15.65 -5.99
N GLU A 278 14.28 15.72 -6.15
CA GLU A 278 14.92 16.67 -7.08
C GLU A 278 14.75 16.29 -8.55
N ALA A 279 14.55 14.99 -8.84
CA ALA A 279 14.34 14.51 -10.18
C ALA A 279 12.96 14.93 -10.71
N LEU A 280 12.96 15.71 -11.79
CA LEU A 280 11.74 16.12 -12.46
C LEU A 280 11.15 14.95 -13.26
N ASN A 281 9.83 14.83 -13.21
CA ASN A 281 9.10 13.85 -14.00
C ASN A 281 7.91 14.51 -14.68
N TRP A 282 7.40 13.90 -15.76
CA TRP A 282 6.23 14.40 -16.44
C TRP A 282 5.01 14.37 -15.54
N ALA A 283 4.24 15.47 -15.61
CA ALA A 283 2.88 15.54 -15.10
C ALA A 283 2.00 16.21 -16.16
N SER A 284 0.71 15.97 -16.08
CA SER A 284 -0.25 16.46 -17.06
C SER A 284 -1.56 16.86 -16.38
N TRP A 285 -2.15 17.96 -16.86
CA TRP A 285 -3.51 18.33 -16.53
C TRP A 285 -4.40 18.14 -17.76
N ASP A 286 -5.49 17.41 -17.61
CA ASP A 286 -6.59 17.47 -18.57
C ASP A 286 -7.30 18.83 -18.41
N VAL A 287 -7.28 19.61 -19.48
CA VAL A 287 -7.86 20.95 -19.56
C VAL A 287 -8.90 21.07 -20.68
N GLY A 288 -9.41 19.94 -21.16
CA GLY A 288 -10.43 19.90 -22.22
C GLY A 288 -11.72 20.65 -21.86
N ASP A 289 -12.07 20.67 -20.56
CA ASP A 289 -13.20 21.44 -20.00
C ASP A 289 -12.96 22.95 -19.98
N LEU A 290 -11.73 23.41 -20.18
CA LEU A 290 -11.31 24.81 -20.17
C LEU A 290 -10.98 25.34 -21.58
N ALA A 291 -11.29 24.58 -22.63
CA ALA A 291 -10.96 24.93 -24.01
C ALA A 291 -11.46 26.33 -24.39
N GLY A 292 -10.58 27.13 -24.99
CA GLY A 292 -10.84 28.52 -25.40
C GLY A 292 -10.73 29.57 -24.29
N ARG A 293 -10.54 29.14 -23.01
CA ARG A 293 -10.39 30.08 -21.88
C ARG A 293 -9.00 30.72 -21.89
N LYS A 294 -8.93 31.92 -21.36
CA LYS A 294 -7.65 32.58 -21.04
C LYS A 294 -7.14 32.11 -19.70
N ALA A 295 -5.86 31.81 -19.64
CA ALA A 295 -5.22 31.23 -18.45
C ALA A 295 -3.83 31.81 -18.22
N ARG A 296 -3.31 31.62 -17.01
CA ARG A 296 -1.92 31.86 -16.62
C ARG A 296 -1.39 30.65 -15.83
N ILE A 297 -0.13 30.38 -15.96
CA ILE A 297 0.60 29.49 -15.07
C ILE A 297 1.20 30.33 -13.94
N ARG A 298 1.11 29.84 -12.70
CA ARG A 298 1.80 30.42 -11.55
C ARG A 298 2.58 29.32 -10.83
N ILE A 299 3.85 29.54 -10.62
CA ILE A 299 4.72 28.70 -9.78
C ILE A 299 4.80 29.42 -8.44
N VAL A 300 4.44 28.72 -7.37
CA VAL A 300 4.39 29.23 -6.00
C VAL A 300 5.40 28.49 -5.15
N ASP A 301 6.21 29.24 -4.46
CA ASP A 301 7.06 28.77 -3.39
C ASP A 301 6.79 29.64 -2.16
N ASP A 302 6.04 29.12 -1.20
CA ASP A 302 5.68 29.79 0.06
C ASP A 302 6.14 28.98 1.29
N ASN A 303 6.90 27.90 1.09
CA ASN A 303 7.36 27.04 2.16
C ASN A 303 8.80 27.36 2.56
N THR A 304 9.04 27.48 3.86
CA THR A 304 10.37 27.76 4.43
C THR A 304 10.93 26.56 5.23
N GLY A 305 10.25 25.43 5.18
CA GLY A 305 10.66 24.17 5.83
C GLY A 305 11.44 23.25 4.91
N GLY A 306 11.62 22.00 5.32
CA GLY A 306 12.28 21.00 4.47
C GLY A 306 11.48 20.76 3.18
N TRP A 307 12.19 20.61 2.06
CA TRP A 307 11.59 20.54 0.72
C TRP A 307 10.78 21.80 0.35
N GLY A 308 11.15 22.95 0.92
CA GLY A 308 10.53 24.24 0.67
C GLY A 308 10.93 24.85 -0.68
N HIS A 309 10.91 24.08 -1.78
CA HIS A 309 11.24 24.56 -3.12
C HIS A 309 10.55 23.71 -4.20
N LEU A 310 10.51 24.22 -5.42
CA LEU A 310 9.93 23.56 -6.59
C LEU A 310 10.87 23.66 -7.79
N ASN A 311 11.00 22.55 -8.51
CA ASN A 311 11.68 22.46 -9.79
C ASN A 311 10.64 22.28 -10.89
N VAL A 312 10.63 23.14 -11.92
CA VAL A 312 9.67 23.08 -13.03
C VAL A 312 10.38 23.32 -14.35
N ASP A 313 10.01 22.55 -15.37
CA ASP A 313 10.54 22.71 -16.71
C ASP A 313 9.52 22.30 -17.78
N HIS A 314 9.77 22.75 -19.02
CA HIS A 314 9.12 22.32 -20.25
C HIS A 314 7.58 22.30 -20.17
N ILE A 315 6.98 23.45 -19.88
CA ILE A 315 5.52 23.62 -19.86
C ILE A 315 4.99 23.72 -21.29
N MET A 316 4.05 22.86 -21.67
CA MET A 316 3.54 22.81 -23.05
C MET A 316 2.05 22.47 -23.15
N LEU A 317 1.40 22.95 -24.19
CA LEU A 317 0.05 22.55 -24.61
C LEU A 317 0.13 21.40 -25.62
N SER A 318 -0.67 20.35 -25.45
CA SER A 318 -0.71 19.18 -26.32
C SER A 318 -2.11 18.55 -26.37
N ASP A 319 -2.41 17.84 -27.46
CA ASP A 319 -3.59 16.97 -27.53
C ASP A 319 -3.31 15.57 -26.95
N THR A 320 -2.05 15.29 -26.59
CA THR A 320 -1.58 14.02 -26.02
C THR A 320 -1.03 14.27 -24.61
N GLU A 321 -1.44 13.44 -23.68
CA GLU A 321 -0.92 13.41 -22.32
C GLU A 321 0.55 12.95 -22.30
N ALA A 322 1.43 13.68 -21.61
CA ALA A 322 2.76 13.20 -21.29
C ALA A 322 2.69 12.23 -20.10
N ARG A 323 3.41 11.12 -20.21
CA ARG A 323 3.37 10.07 -19.20
C ARG A 323 4.67 10.08 -18.37
N PRO A 324 4.55 9.97 -17.03
CA PRO A 324 5.72 9.92 -16.16
C PRO A 324 6.53 8.63 -16.38
N VAL A 325 7.83 8.71 -16.09
CA VAL A 325 8.68 7.54 -15.93
C VAL A 325 8.36 6.88 -14.60
N SER A 326 8.30 5.56 -14.61
CA SER A 326 8.10 4.74 -13.41
C SER A 326 9.20 4.98 -12.38
N GLN A 327 8.83 4.91 -11.10
CA GLN A 327 9.74 4.91 -9.96
C GLN A 327 9.60 3.60 -9.17
N GLU A 328 9.19 2.53 -9.85
CA GLU A 328 8.90 1.26 -9.19
C GLU A 328 10.16 0.41 -8.95
N THR A 329 10.13 -0.37 -7.87
CA THR A 329 10.94 -1.56 -7.65
C THR A 329 9.98 -2.72 -7.48
N SER A 330 9.73 -3.49 -8.54
CA SER A 330 8.62 -4.43 -8.56
C SER A 330 8.88 -5.68 -9.40
N VAL A 331 8.11 -6.72 -9.09
CA VAL A 331 7.91 -7.89 -9.94
C VAL A 331 6.52 -7.78 -10.54
N ASN A 332 6.43 -7.76 -11.86
CA ASN A 332 5.19 -7.57 -12.61
C ASN A 332 4.83 -8.80 -13.45
N LEU A 333 3.54 -9.11 -13.51
CA LEU A 333 2.97 -9.98 -14.54
C LEU A 333 2.39 -9.12 -15.65
N VAL A 334 2.90 -9.28 -16.87
CA VAL A 334 2.48 -8.54 -18.06
C VAL A 334 1.67 -9.45 -18.96
N VAL A 335 0.42 -9.08 -19.25
CA VAL A 335 -0.49 -9.79 -20.19
C VAL A 335 -1.02 -8.77 -21.18
N ASP A 336 -0.98 -9.11 -22.47
CA ASP A 336 -1.43 -8.22 -23.57
C ASP A 336 -0.75 -6.82 -23.49
N GLY A 337 0.53 -6.77 -23.05
CA GLY A 337 1.31 -5.52 -22.89
C GLY A 337 0.93 -4.66 -21.68
N GLN A 338 0.06 -5.14 -20.79
CA GLN A 338 -0.35 -4.43 -19.58
C GLN A 338 0.11 -5.16 -18.32
N VAL A 339 0.55 -4.41 -17.33
CA VAL A 339 0.81 -4.96 -15.98
C VAL A 339 -0.52 -5.28 -15.33
N VAL A 340 -0.77 -6.55 -15.08
CA VAL A 340 -2.04 -7.05 -14.52
C VAL A 340 -1.91 -7.53 -13.07
N ARG A 341 -0.69 -7.80 -12.62
CA ARG A 341 -0.32 -8.09 -11.23
C ARG A 341 1.03 -7.45 -10.96
N SER A 342 1.23 -6.98 -9.74
CA SER A 342 2.50 -6.43 -9.29
C SER A 342 2.74 -6.79 -7.82
N ALA A 343 4.00 -6.99 -7.47
CA ALA A 343 4.47 -7.14 -6.10
C ALA A 343 5.79 -6.39 -5.93
N THR A 344 6.06 -5.90 -4.73
CA THR A 344 7.27 -5.15 -4.39
C THR A 344 7.87 -5.70 -3.11
N GLY A 345 9.10 -5.33 -2.80
CA GLY A 345 9.73 -5.61 -1.52
C GLY A 345 9.07 -4.84 -0.37
N ALA A 346 9.67 -4.91 0.80
CA ALA A 346 9.15 -4.30 2.02
C ALA A 346 10.17 -3.34 2.68
N ASN A 347 11.09 -2.76 1.90
CA ASN A 347 12.30 -2.06 2.36
C ASN A 347 13.13 -3.00 3.26
N SER A 348 13.40 -4.19 2.76
CA SER A 348 14.12 -5.25 3.46
C SER A 348 14.96 -6.06 2.50
N GLU A 349 16.19 -6.36 2.92
CA GLU A 349 17.08 -7.28 2.21
C GLU A 349 16.67 -8.77 2.37
N THR A 350 15.68 -9.05 3.19
CA THR A 350 15.15 -10.41 3.37
C THR A 350 14.01 -10.66 2.40
N LEU A 351 14.19 -11.63 1.48
CA LEU A 351 13.14 -12.03 0.57
C LEU A 351 12.07 -12.86 1.30
N ASP A 352 10.81 -12.62 0.96
CA ASP A 352 9.68 -13.41 1.43
C ASP A 352 8.79 -13.84 0.26
N TRP A 353 7.95 -14.84 0.49
CA TRP A 353 7.05 -15.37 -0.51
C TRP A 353 5.97 -14.36 -0.92
N ALA A 354 5.77 -14.26 -2.23
CA ALA A 354 4.63 -13.61 -2.87
C ALA A 354 3.95 -14.59 -3.84
N SER A 355 2.71 -14.32 -4.18
CA SER A 355 1.95 -15.16 -5.10
C SER A 355 1.00 -14.32 -5.96
N PHE A 356 0.98 -14.57 -7.26
CA PHE A 356 0.00 -14.00 -8.18
C PHE A 356 -1.08 -15.04 -8.51
N ASP A 357 -2.35 -14.64 -8.37
CA ASP A 357 -3.49 -15.38 -8.89
C ASP A 357 -3.57 -15.20 -10.41
N LEU A 358 -3.31 -16.28 -11.14
CA LEU A 358 -3.29 -16.32 -12.60
C LEU A 358 -4.61 -16.79 -13.22
N ARG A 359 -5.57 -17.28 -12.43
CA ARG A 359 -6.83 -17.85 -12.92
C ARG A 359 -7.59 -16.94 -13.90
N PRO A 360 -7.64 -15.59 -13.70
CA PRO A 360 -8.28 -14.69 -14.65
C PRO A 360 -7.59 -14.62 -16.02
N TYR A 361 -6.37 -15.12 -16.13
CA TYR A 361 -5.53 -15.05 -17.33
C TYR A 361 -5.24 -16.42 -17.95
N ALA A 362 -5.94 -17.47 -17.51
CA ALA A 362 -5.74 -18.84 -17.99
C ALA A 362 -5.78 -18.90 -19.52
N GLY A 363 -4.78 -19.56 -20.12
CA GLY A 363 -4.61 -19.70 -21.57
C GLY A 363 -4.04 -18.46 -22.27
N LYS A 364 -3.89 -17.31 -21.61
CA LYS A 364 -3.27 -16.13 -22.20
C LYS A 364 -1.74 -16.23 -22.22
N LYS A 365 -1.13 -15.43 -23.09
CA LYS A 365 0.31 -15.21 -23.11
C LYS A 365 0.70 -14.16 -22.07
N ALA A 366 1.75 -14.45 -21.33
CA ALA A 366 2.24 -13.58 -20.26
C ALA A 366 3.77 -13.50 -20.25
N ARG A 367 4.29 -12.48 -19.59
CA ARG A 367 5.71 -12.33 -19.22
C ARG A 367 5.81 -11.94 -17.75
N ILE A 368 6.89 -12.37 -17.11
CA ILE A 368 7.31 -11.83 -15.83
C ILE A 368 8.31 -10.72 -16.13
N GLN A 369 8.17 -9.57 -15.47
CA GLN A 369 9.09 -8.46 -15.61
C GLN A 369 9.49 -7.98 -14.21
N ILE A 370 10.78 -8.06 -13.89
CA ILE A 370 11.36 -7.50 -12.68
C ILE A 370 11.85 -6.10 -13.07
N VAL A 371 11.40 -5.09 -12.35
CA VAL A 371 11.63 -3.69 -12.68
C VAL A 371 12.31 -2.99 -11.52
N ASP A 372 13.36 -2.28 -11.85
CA ASP A 372 14.04 -1.36 -10.97
C ASP A 372 14.22 -0.02 -11.70
N MET A 373 13.36 0.93 -11.36
CA MET A 373 13.37 2.28 -11.94
C MET A 373 13.47 3.37 -10.88
N ASN A 374 13.73 3.00 -9.61
CA ASN A 374 13.87 3.95 -8.53
C ASN A 374 15.36 4.25 -8.27
N THR A 375 15.69 5.53 -8.16
CA THR A 375 17.07 5.99 -7.89
C THR A 375 17.23 6.59 -6.50
N ALA A 376 16.19 6.52 -5.66
CA ALA A 376 16.21 6.99 -4.27
C ALA A 376 16.54 5.84 -3.30
N GLY A 377 16.46 6.10 -2.01
CA GLY A 377 16.70 5.06 -1.00
C GLY A 377 15.79 3.84 -1.17
N TRP A 378 16.34 2.64 -1.03
CA TRP A 378 15.70 1.37 -1.38
C TRP A 378 15.36 1.27 -2.88
N GLY A 379 16.12 1.93 -3.73
CA GLY A 379 16.01 1.88 -5.19
C GLY A 379 16.60 0.59 -5.77
N HIS A 380 16.20 -0.58 -5.24
CA HIS A 380 16.58 -1.88 -5.78
C HIS A 380 15.52 -2.96 -5.46
N ILE A 381 15.55 -4.05 -6.22
CA ILE A 381 14.66 -5.21 -6.08
C ILE A 381 15.45 -6.51 -6.03
N LEU A 382 15.02 -7.40 -5.17
CA LEU A 382 15.52 -8.77 -5.03
C LEU A 382 14.41 -9.73 -5.45
N ALA A 383 14.70 -10.70 -6.30
CA ALA A 383 13.71 -11.67 -6.72
C ALA A 383 14.33 -13.05 -6.93
N ASP A 384 13.56 -14.10 -6.58
CA ASP A 384 14.03 -15.47 -6.68
C ASP A 384 12.87 -16.46 -6.78
N ARG A 385 13.17 -17.67 -7.24
CA ARG A 385 12.34 -18.88 -7.14
C ARG A 385 10.96 -18.75 -7.77
N PHE A 386 10.86 -18.35 -9.03
CA PHE A 386 9.59 -18.32 -9.77
C PHE A 386 9.09 -19.73 -10.06
N THR A 387 7.87 -20.04 -9.57
CA THR A 387 7.30 -21.39 -9.60
C THR A 387 5.81 -21.33 -9.99
N ALA A 388 5.44 -22.00 -11.05
CA ALA A 388 4.04 -22.21 -11.43
C ALA A 388 3.44 -23.32 -10.56
N ALA A 389 2.33 -23.08 -9.87
CA ALA A 389 1.79 -23.97 -8.85
C ALA A 389 0.26 -23.99 -8.81
N ASP A 390 -0.30 -25.04 -8.16
CA ASP A 390 -1.75 -25.18 -7.98
C ASP A 390 -2.32 -24.44 -6.77
N ALA A 391 -1.45 -23.94 -5.90
CA ALA A 391 -1.84 -23.19 -4.70
C ALA A 391 -0.89 -22.02 -4.45
N PRO A 392 -1.34 -20.94 -3.77
CA PRO A 392 -0.50 -19.80 -3.47
C PRO A 392 0.49 -20.09 -2.35
N ALA A 393 1.73 -19.63 -2.49
CA ALA A 393 2.66 -19.53 -1.39
C ALA A 393 2.21 -18.45 -0.42
N LYS A 394 2.62 -18.59 0.85
CA LYS A 394 2.24 -17.68 1.92
C LYS A 394 3.45 -16.95 2.48
N SER A 395 3.36 -15.64 2.54
CA SER A 395 4.36 -14.79 3.20
C SER A 395 4.44 -15.05 4.71
N VAL A 396 5.49 -14.54 5.35
CA VAL A 396 5.61 -14.55 6.83
C VAL A 396 4.39 -13.92 7.48
N LEU A 397 3.90 -12.80 6.93
CA LEU A 397 2.70 -12.12 7.46
C LEU A 397 1.45 -13.00 7.38
N GLN A 398 1.27 -13.72 6.27
CA GLN A 398 0.12 -14.64 6.09
C GLN A 398 0.23 -15.91 6.94
N ARG A 399 1.43 -16.25 7.44
CA ARG A 399 1.70 -17.39 8.33
C ARG A 399 1.71 -17.01 9.81
N ALA A 400 1.88 -15.75 10.13
CA ALA A 400 1.79 -15.24 11.49
C ALA A 400 0.35 -15.37 12.03
N ASP A 401 0.24 -15.52 13.35
CA ASP A 401 -1.05 -15.52 14.02
C ASP A 401 -1.42 -14.10 14.44
N TRP A 402 -2.51 -13.59 13.93
CA TRP A 402 -2.99 -12.24 14.21
C TRP A 402 -4.17 -12.25 15.17
N ALA A 403 -4.15 -11.39 16.18
CA ALA A 403 -5.28 -11.15 17.07
C ALA A 403 -6.43 -10.43 16.35
N ASP A 404 -6.11 -9.71 15.27
CA ASP A 404 -7.03 -9.04 14.38
C ASP A 404 -6.45 -8.99 12.96
N TYR A 405 -7.29 -9.15 11.94
CA TYR A 405 -6.89 -9.06 10.53
C TYR A 405 -7.27 -7.72 9.88
N GLY A 406 -7.98 -6.87 10.62
CA GLY A 406 -8.28 -5.50 10.19
C GLY A 406 -7.09 -4.57 10.37
N LYS A 407 -7.24 -3.36 9.88
CA LYS A 407 -6.18 -2.34 9.97
C LYS A 407 -6.16 -1.63 11.32
N ASP A 408 -7.26 -1.66 12.09
CA ASP A 408 -7.47 -0.83 13.27
C ASP A 408 -7.59 -1.66 14.56
N TYR A 409 -6.50 -2.29 14.98
CA TYR A 409 -6.42 -3.00 16.25
C TYR A 409 -4.97 -3.04 16.74
N TYR A 410 -4.60 -2.10 17.62
CA TYR A 410 -3.24 -1.93 18.09
C TYR A 410 -3.15 -1.68 19.59
N ALA A 411 -1.96 -1.81 20.18
CA ALA A 411 -1.67 -1.67 21.61
C ALA A 411 -2.63 -2.51 22.47
N ALA A 412 -2.98 -3.70 21.95
CA ALA A 412 -3.96 -4.58 22.57
C ALA A 412 -3.43 -5.13 23.89
N VAL A 413 -4.22 -4.97 24.95
CA VAL A 413 -3.90 -5.45 26.32
C VAL A 413 -5.10 -6.16 26.93
N SER A 414 -4.83 -7.11 27.82
CA SER A 414 -5.87 -7.90 28.47
C SER A 414 -6.01 -7.60 29.96
N TRP A 415 -7.18 -7.86 30.52
CA TRP A 415 -7.43 -7.79 31.96
C TRP A 415 -7.12 -9.10 32.64
N GLU A 416 -6.33 -9.03 33.71
CA GLU A 416 -6.13 -10.12 34.65
C GLU A 416 -7.23 -10.11 35.73
N ASN A 417 -7.50 -11.29 36.31
CA ASN A 417 -8.46 -11.47 37.41
C ASN A 417 -9.89 -10.99 37.11
N ALA A 418 -10.31 -11.03 35.86
CA ALA A 418 -11.70 -10.71 35.52
C ALA A 418 -12.68 -11.71 36.13
N PRO A 419 -13.92 -11.28 36.48
CA PRO A 419 -14.90 -12.15 37.10
C PRO A 419 -15.16 -13.44 36.31
N GLY A 420 -15.25 -14.56 37.03
CA GLY A 420 -15.48 -15.88 36.42
C GLY A 420 -14.27 -16.50 35.75
N GLY A 421 -13.06 -16.00 36.00
CA GLY A 421 -11.81 -16.51 35.40
C GLY A 421 -11.74 -16.29 33.90
N ARG A 422 -12.46 -15.30 33.39
CA ARG A 422 -12.45 -14.93 31.98
C ARG A 422 -11.27 -14.00 31.69
N ARG A 423 -10.84 -13.99 30.44
CA ARG A 423 -9.84 -13.04 29.93
C ARG A 423 -10.51 -12.13 28.91
N TYR A 424 -10.42 -10.84 29.12
CA TYR A 424 -10.91 -9.82 28.21
C TYR A 424 -9.74 -9.04 27.64
N MET A 425 -9.87 -8.62 26.40
CA MET A 425 -8.85 -7.80 25.71
C MET A 425 -9.53 -6.63 24.99
N ILE A 426 -8.85 -5.50 24.95
CA ILE A 426 -9.24 -4.32 24.20
C ILE A 426 -8.02 -3.77 23.46
N GLY A 427 -8.22 -3.19 22.28
CA GLY A 427 -7.17 -2.55 21.51
C GLY A 427 -7.56 -1.14 21.10
N TRP A 428 -6.59 -0.33 20.74
CA TRP A 428 -6.79 0.94 20.12
C TRP A 428 -7.29 0.71 18.67
N MET A 429 -8.50 1.20 18.39
CA MET A 429 -9.14 1.08 17.09
C MET A 429 -8.70 2.22 16.20
N ASN A 430 -7.47 2.14 15.75
CA ASN A 430 -6.80 3.11 14.90
C ASN A 430 -5.50 2.50 14.35
N ASN A 431 -4.79 3.24 13.48
CA ASN A 431 -3.54 2.81 12.87
C ASN A 431 -2.57 4.00 12.79
N TRP A 432 -1.30 3.75 13.05
CA TRP A 432 -0.27 4.79 12.98
C TRP A 432 -0.08 5.36 11.57
N ASP A 433 -0.45 4.63 10.52
CA ASP A 433 -0.39 5.11 9.14
C ASP A 433 -1.19 6.41 8.93
N TYR A 434 -2.27 6.64 9.72
CA TYR A 434 -3.19 7.76 9.51
C TYR A 434 -3.76 8.38 10.78
N SER A 435 -3.32 7.96 11.96
CA SER A 435 -3.94 8.40 13.22
C SER A 435 -3.94 9.91 13.42
N GLY A 436 -2.92 10.60 12.91
CA GLY A 436 -2.80 12.06 12.98
C GLY A 436 -3.77 12.81 12.05
N ALA A 437 -4.23 12.16 10.97
CA ALA A 437 -5.04 12.76 9.92
C ALA A 437 -6.55 12.46 10.02
N ILE A 438 -6.99 11.65 10.99
CA ILE A 438 -8.41 11.26 11.13
C ILE A 438 -9.31 12.49 11.23
N PRO A 439 -10.38 12.61 10.40
CA PRO A 439 -11.22 13.80 10.33
C PRO A 439 -12.29 13.87 11.42
N THR A 440 -12.08 13.23 12.57
CA THR A 440 -13.01 13.30 13.70
C THR A 440 -12.72 14.51 14.59
N SER A 441 -13.76 15.09 15.18
CA SER A 441 -13.67 16.22 16.12
C SER A 441 -14.79 16.10 17.17
N PRO A 442 -14.53 16.37 18.45
CA PRO A 442 -13.25 16.80 19.08
C PRO A 442 -12.30 15.65 19.45
N TRP A 443 -12.66 14.39 19.21
CA TRP A 443 -11.85 13.22 19.54
C TRP A 443 -11.02 12.71 18.35
N ARG A 444 -9.98 11.93 18.63
CA ARG A 444 -9.22 11.16 17.63
C ARG A 444 -9.03 9.73 18.12
N GLY A 445 -9.29 8.75 17.21
CA GLY A 445 -9.25 7.33 17.52
C GLY A 445 -10.44 6.85 18.34
N ALA A 446 -10.55 5.54 18.47
CA ALA A 446 -11.59 4.85 19.24
C ALA A 446 -10.99 3.66 19.98
N GLN A 447 -11.71 3.13 20.96
CA GLN A 447 -11.41 1.83 21.56
C GLN A 447 -12.18 0.75 20.79
N SER A 448 -11.57 -0.41 20.60
CA SER A 448 -12.29 -1.57 20.07
C SER A 448 -13.37 -2.03 21.05
N VAL A 449 -14.36 -2.76 20.55
CA VAL A 449 -15.26 -3.50 21.42
C VAL A 449 -14.44 -4.47 22.28
N PRO A 450 -14.64 -4.53 23.63
CA PRO A 450 -13.99 -5.52 24.46
C PRO A 450 -14.31 -6.94 23.99
N ARG A 451 -13.28 -7.80 23.92
CA ARG A 451 -13.38 -9.17 23.42
C ARG A 451 -13.06 -10.17 24.53
N GLU A 452 -13.90 -11.19 24.68
CA GLU A 452 -13.59 -12.35 25.52
C GLU A 452 -12.67 -13.29 24.74
N MET A 453 -11.50 -13.59 25.32
CA MET A 453 -10.46 -14.41 24.72
C MET A 453 -10.54 -15.86 25.17
N ALA A 454 -10.27 -16.80 24.29
CA ALA A 454 -10.19 -18.23 24.60
C ALA A 454 -9.18 -18.94 23.68
N LEU A 455 -8.56 -20.00 24.17
CA LEU A 455 -7.83 -20.94 23.32
C LEU A 455 -8.77 -22.05 22.86
N ARG A 456 -8.77 -22.30 21.55
CA ARG A 456 -9.56 -23.35 20.91
C ARG A 456 -8.72 -24.16 19.93
N THR A 457 -9.01 -25.45 19.85
CA THR A 457 -8.46 -26.30 18.80
C THR A 457 -9.27 -26.09 17.52
N VAL A 458 -8.63 -25.48 16.52
CA VAL A 458 -9.21 -25.20 15.21
C VAL A 458 -8.36 -25.90 14.15
N ASN A 459 -8.95 -26.83 13.41
CA ASN A 459 -8.26 -27.64 12.40
C ASN A 459 -6.95 -28.32 12.93
N GLY A 460 -6.99 -28.83 14.16
CA GLY A 460 -5.87 -29.51 14.81
C GLY A 460 -4.80 -28.59 15.40
N GLN A 461 -4.95 -27.28 15.31
CA GLN A 461 -4.02 -26.29 15.89
C GLN A 461 -4.69 -25.50 17.02
N VAL A 462 -3.93 -25.21 18.07
CA VAL A 462 -4.41 -24.33 19.14
C VAL A 462 -4.35 -22.89 18.68
N ARG A 463 -5.48 -22.19 18.71
CA ARG A 463 -5.65 -20.81 18.24
C ARG A 463 -6.21 -19.93 19.32
N LEU A 464 -5.72 -18.70 19.41
CA LEU A 464 -6.39 -17.67 20.18
C LEU A 464 -7.65 -17.23 19.41
N THR A 465 -8.81 -17.37 20.04
CA THR A 465 -10.09 -16.94 19.50
C THR A 465 -10.65 -15.82 20.36
N SER A 466 -11.40 -14.92 19.72
CA SER A 466 -12.03 -13.79 20.40
C SER A 466 -13.49 -13.66 19.98
N ARG A 467 -14.32 -13.16 20.89
CA ARG A 467 -15.71 -12.78 20.60
C ARG A 467 -16.07 -11.51 21.37
N PRO A 468 -16.96 -10.66 20.83
CA PRO A 468 -17.47 -9.54 21.59
C PRO A 468 -18.02 -9.99 22.94
N VAL A 469 -17.79 -9.18 23.99
CA VAL A 469 -18.29 -9.51 25.33
C VAL A 469 -19.81 -9.65 25.35
N GLY A 470 -20.32 -10.64 26.08
CA GLY A 470 -21.78 -10.91 26.15
C GLY A 470 -22.58 -9.76 26.73
N SER A 471 -22.00 -8.91 27.56
CA SER A 471 -22.67 -7.74 28.13
C SER A 471 -23.12 -6.71 27.08
N LEU A 472 -22.58 -6.71 25.86
CA LEU A 472 -23.09 -5.88 24.76
C LEU A 472 -24.54 -6.16 24.42
N GLU A 473 -25.02 -7.37 24.67
CA GLU A 473 -26.42 -7.74 24.41
C GLU A 473 -27.40 -6.93 25.27
N SER A 474 -26.98 -6.49 26.46
CA SER A 474 -27.77 -5.62 27.31
C SER A 474 -27.98 -4.20 26.77
N LEU A 475 -27.16 -3.80 25.79
CA LEU A 475 -27.27 -2.50 25.11
C LEU A 475 -28.27 -2.53 23.95
N ARG A 476 -28.72 -3.72 23.54
CA ARG A 476 -29.71 -3.88 22.46
C ARG A 476 -31.03 -3.25 22.86
N GLN A 477 -31.60 -2.42 22.00
CA GLN A 477 -32.90 -1.76 22.23
C GLN A 477 -33.91 -2.23 21.20
N GLY A 478 -35.16 -2.44 21.67
CA GLY A 478 -36.24 -2.96 20.84
C GLY A 478 -36.09 -4.45 20.51
N GLY A 479 -37.00 -4.95 19.69
CA GLY A 479 -36.95 -6.32 19.19
C GLY A 479 -36.06 -6.43 17.96
N PRO A 480 -35.49 -7.62 17.65
CA PRO A 480 -34.69 -7.82 16.45
C PRO A 480 -35.56 -7.69 15.18
N ALA A 481 -35.03 -6.97 14.20
CA ALA A 481 -35.58 -7.01 12.85
C ALA A 481 -34.97 -8.23 12.13
N THR A 482 -35.80 -9.13 11.59
CA THR A 482 -35.33 -10.38 11.00
C THR A 482 -35.77 -10.53 9.54
N ALA A 483 -34.91 -11.13 8.73
CA ALA A 483 -35.23 -11.59 7.38
C ALA A 483 -34.70 -13.02 7.20
N THR A 484 -35.54 -13.94 6.77
CA THR A 484 -35.20 -15.35 6.56
C THR A 484 -35.56 -15.80 5.15
N GLY A 485 -34.86 -16.81 4.63
CA GLY A 485 -35.15 -17.38 3.30
C GLY A 485 -34.93 -16.40 2.15
N VAL A 486 -34.11 -15.37 2.36
CA VAL A 486 -33.84 -14.34 1.35
C VAL A 486 -32.85 -14.87 0.32
N THR A 487 -33.26 -14.86 -0.95
CA THR A 487 -32.35 -15.10 -2.09
C THR A 487 -31.91 -13.76 -2.67
N VAL A 488 -30.61 -13.54 -2.76
CA VAL A 488 -29.98 -12.40 -3.46
C VAL A 488 -29.31 -12.94 -4.71
N LYS A 489 -29.57 -12.29 -5.84
CA LYS A 489 -28.97 -12.59 -7.13
C LYS A 489 -27.91 -11.53 -7.46
N SER A 490 -27.86 -11.03 -8.67
CA SER A 490 -26.84 -10.11 -9.17
C SER A 490 -26.90 -8.69 -8.66
N ALA A 491 -28.00 -8.26 -8.05
CA ALA A 491 -28.16 -6.87 -7.57
C ALA A 491 -28.33 -6.79 -6.05
N ALA A 492 -27.73 -5.78 -5.44
CA ALA A 492 -27.97 -5.46 -4.05
C ALA A 492 -29.44 -5.02 -3.84
N LYS A 493 -30.03 -5.47 -2.74
CA LYS A 493 -31.40 -5.07 -2.35
C LYS A 493 -31.47 -4.83 -0.85
N PRO A 494 -32.35 -3.92 -0.39
CA PRO A 494 -32.65 -3.80 1.03
C PRO A 494 -33.16 -5.14 1.59
N LEU A 495 -32.55 -5.61 2.69
CA LEU A 495 -32.90 -6.89 3.30
C LEU A 495 -34.04 -6.73 4.30
N ILE A 496 -34.06 -5.63 5.03
CA ILE A 496 -34.96 -5.34 6.14
C ILE A 496 -35.41 -3.89 5.97
N GLY A 497 -36.68 -3.63 6.23
CA GLY A 497 -37.29 -2.31 6.05
C GLY A 497 -36.74 -1.22 6.99
N PRO A 498 -37.46 -0.08 7.16
CA PRO A 498 -36.98 1.07 7.92
C PRO A 498 -36.55 0.78 9.37
N ALA A 499 -37.03 -0.31 9.96
CA ALA A 499 -36.66 -0.74 11.31
C ALA A 499 -35.21 -1.18 11.49
N ALA A 500 -34.49 -1.43 10.38
CA ALA A 500 -33.06 -1.78 10.41
C ALA A 500 -32.12 -0.61 10.09
N LYS A 501 -32.62 0.61 10.15
CA LYS A 501 -31.80 1.81 9.97
C LYS A 501 -31.29 2.29 11.33
N GLY A 502 -29.99 2.49 11.43
CA GLY A 502 -29.35 3.00 12.64
C GLY A 502 -27.89 3.29 12.44
N LYS A 503 -27.31 4.05 13.36
CA LYS A 503 -25.88 4.35 13.39
C LYS A 503 -25.10 3.35 14.25
N ALA A 504 -25.79 2.67 15.17
CA ALA A 504 -25.26 1.59 15.99
C ALA A 504 -26.08 0.32 15.76
N LEU A 505 -25.46 -0.71 15.23
CA LEU A 505 -26.12 -1.96 14.82
C LEU A 505 -25.32 -3.18 15.31
N ASP A 506 -26.04 -4.21 15.76
CA ASP A 506 -25.52 -5.55 16.00
C ASP A 506 -26.22 -6.49 15.01
N ILE A 507 -25.49 -6.93 13.99
CA ILE A 507 -26.03 -7.71 12.87
C ILE A 507 -25.51 -9.14 12.96
N GLU A 508 -26.42 -10.11 13.00
CA GLU A 508 -26.08 -11.52 12.86
C GLU A 508 -26.59 -12.03 11.51
N ALA A 509 -25.70 -12.53 10.68
CA ALA A 509 -26.02 -13.02 9.34
C ALA A 509 -25.51 -14.43 9.12
N THR A 510 -26.35 -15.29 8.53
CA THR A 510 -25.95 -16.63 8.10
C THR A 510 -26.23 -16.76 6.61
N PHE A 511 -25.18 -17.00 5.84
CA PHE A 511 -25.26 -17.23 4.41
C PHE A 511 -25.11 -18.71 4.10
N SER A 512 -25.99 -19.24 3.25
CA SER A 512 -25.84 -20.57 2.67
C SER A 512 -25.15 -20.44 1.31
N LEU A 513 -24.02 -21.11 1.14
CA LEU A 513 -23.27 -21.09 -0.09
C LEU A 513 -24.03 -21.79 -1.22
N LYS A 514 -23.98 -21.20 -2.40
CA LYS A 514 -24.45 -21.76 -3.67
C LYS A 514 -23.41 -21.48 -4.74
N ASP A 515 -23.79 -20.84 -5.81
CA ASP A 515 -23.03 -20.58 -7.03
C ASP A 515 -22.40 -19.17 -7.09
N ALA A 516 -22.64 -18.32 -6.10
CA ALA A 516 -22.07 -16.99 -6.06
C ALA A 516 -20.58 -17.03 -5.68
N GLU A 517 -19.73 -16.42 -6.47
CA GLU A 517 -18.31 -16.22 -6.14
C GLU A 517 -18.13 -15.28 -4.94
N ARG A 518 -18.90 -14.19 -4.91
CA ARG A 518 -18.87 -13.19 -3.82
C ARG A 518 -20.28 -12.84 -3.36
N PHE A 519 -20.43 -12.67 -2.07
CA PHE A 519 -21.66 -12.17 -1.45
C PHE A 519 -21.36 -11.46 -0.12
N GLY A 520 -22.29 -10.66 0.38
CA GLY A 520 -22.08 -9.93 1.63
C GLY A 520 -23.18 -8.94 1.95
N LEU A 521 -22.88 -8.03 2.85
CA LEU A 521 -23.72 -6.93 3.28
C LEU A 521 -23.04 -5.60 3.00
N LYS A 522 -23.84 -4.61 2.61
CA LYS A 522 -23.45 -3.21 2.54
C LYS A 522 -24.01 -2.50 3.76
N VAL A 523 -23.14 -1.90 4.55
CA VAL A 523 -23.52 -1.08 5.72
C VAL A 523 -23.04 0.35 5.51
N ARG A 524 -23.52 1.28 6.33
CA ARG A 524 -23.14 2.70 6.24
C ARG A 524 -23.37 3.28 4.85
N THR A 525 -24.46 2.85 4.19
CA THR A 525 -24.79 3.35 2.84
C THR A 525 -25.34 4.76 2.88
N GLY A 526 -24.89 5.62 1.97
CA GLY A 526 -25.31 7.00 1.82
C GLY A 526 -25.84 7.32 0.42
N ALA A 527 -26.43 8.52 0.26
CA ALA A 527 -27.01 8.98 -1.01
C ALA A 527 -25.94 9.35 -2.05
N GLY A 528 -24.74 9.70 -1.62
CA GLY A 528 -23.57 9.96 -2.47
C GLY A 528 -22.87 8.69 -2.97
N GLY A 529 -23.36 7.52 -2.60
CA GLY A 529 -22.79 6.23 -2.96
C GLY A 529 -21.79 5.71 -1.94
N GLU A 530 -21.75 6.29 -0.76
CA GLU A 530 -20.96 5.81 0.36
C GLU A 530 -21.44 4.42 0.77
N GLU A 531 -20.51 3.53 1.02
CA GLU A 531 -20.79 2.16 1.48
C GLU A 531 -19.55 1.51 2.08
N THR A 532 -19.75 0.70 3.11
CA THR A 532 -18.76 -0.28 3.58
C THR A 532 -19.29 -1.67 3.25
N VAL A 533 -18.50 -2.48 2.55
CA VAL A 533 -18.90 -3.83 2.17
C VAL A 533 -18.23 -4.85 3.09
N ILE A 534 -19.02 -5.66 3.77
CA ILE A 534 -18.54 -6.84 4.49
C ILE A 534 -18.97 -8.06 3.68
N GLY A 535 -18.02 -8.75 3.08
CA GLY A 535 -18.30 -9.83 2.13
C GLY A 535 -17.45 -11.07 2.35
N TYR A 536 -17.82 -12.11 1.62
CA TYR A 536 -17.12 -13.38 1.59
C TYR A 536 -16.83 -13.76 0.14
N ASP A 537 -15.59 -14.11 -0.13
CA ASP A 537 -15.13 -14.65 -1.41
C ASP A 537 -15.03 -16.18 -1.28
N THR A 538 -15.83 -16.90 -2.07
CA THR A 538 -15.88 -18.37 -2.04
C THR A 538 -14.66 -19.01 -2.71
N THR A 539 -13.99 -18.28 -3.60
CA THR A 539 -12.83 -18.75 -4.36
C THR A 539 -11.57 -18.76 -3.49
N THR A 540 -11.37 -17.69 -2.70
CA THR A 540 -10.22 -17.58 -1.78
C THR A 540 -10.55 -18.11 -0.39
N GLN A 541 -11.83 -18.30 -0.07
CA GLN A 541 -12.35 -18.61 1.26
C GLN A 541 -11.94 -17.54 2.29
N GLU A 542 -12.16 -16.29 1.94
CA GLU A 542 -11.83 -15.13 2.75
C GLU A 542 -13.05 -14.27 3.06
N LEU A 543 -13.14 -13.84 4.30
CA LEU A 543 -13.94 -12.67 4.69
C LEU A 543 -13.18 -11.43 4.22
N TYR A 544 -13.90 -10.44 3.70
CA TYR A 544 -13.30 -9.14 3.39
C TYR A 544 -14.15 -7.98 3.91
N VAL A 545 -13.47 -6.90 4.25
CA VAL A 545 -14.06 -5.59 4.55
C VAL A 545 -13.49 -4.59 3.55
N ASP A 546 -14.35 -4.11 2.66
CA ASP A 546 -14.02 -3.08 1.69
C ASP A 546 -14.51 -1.73 2.20
N ARG A 547 -13.56 -0.84 2.50
CA ARG A 547 -13.81 0.52 2.96
C ARG A 547 -13.37 1.59 1.96
N THR A 548 -13.14 1.22 0.71
CA THR A 548 -12.71 2.16 -0.34
C THR A 548 -13.72 3.26 -0.61
N ARG A 549 -14.98 3.08 -0.23
CA ARG A 549 -16.09 4.03 -0.39
C ARG A 549 -16.82 4.32 0.93
N SER A 550 -16.16 4.23 2.05
CA SER A 550 -16.75 4.36 3.39
C SER A 550 -16.91 5.82 3.85
N GLY A 551 -17.26 6.73 2.96
CA GLY A 551 -17.44 8.16 3.25
C GLY A 551 -16.17 8.96 2.97
N ALA A 552 -15.77 9.86 3.88
CA ALA A 552 -14.53 10.64 3.75
C ALA A 552 -13.31 9.72 3.90
N VAL A 553 -12.83 9.16 2.81
CA VAL A 553 -11.70 8.22 2.78
C VAL A 553 -10.41 8.85 2.24
N ASP A 554 -10.48 10.07 1.74
CA ASP A 554 -9.43 10.83 1.06
C ASP A 554 -8.50 11.60 2.00
N PHE A 555 -8.78 11.60 3.30
CA PHE A 555 -7.95 12.26 4.31
C PHE A 555 -6.53 11.64 4.44
N ASN A 556 -6.35 10.41 4.00
CA ASN A 556 -5.05 9.74 3.94
C ASN A 556 -5.11 8.59 2.94
N SER A 557 -4.12 8.48 2.07
CA SER A 557 -4.04 7.47 0.98
C SER A 557 -3.97 6.01 1.48
N THR A 558 -3.56 5.78 2.72
CA THR A 558 -3.48 4.42 3.30
C THR A 558 -4.76 3.97 4.01
N PHE A 559 -5.75 4.87 4.16
CA PHE A 559 -7.01 4.55 4.83
C PHE A 559 -7.95 3.71 3.96
N PRO A 560 -8.25 4.10 2.69
CA PRO A 560 -9.09 3.27 1.83
C PRO A 560 -8.41 1.93 1.52
N GLY A 561 -9.19 0.87 1.40
CA GLY A 561 -8.63 -0.44 1.07
C GLY A 561 -9.58 -1.59 1.37
N VAL A 562 -9.14 -2.78 0.99
CA VAL A 562 -9.83 -4.04 1.27
C VAL A 562 -8.97 -4.86 2.22
N GLN A 563 -9.47 -5.13 3.42
CA GLN A 563 -8.83 -6.01 4.39
C GLN A 563 -9.45 -7.40 4.30
N THR A 564 -8.62 -8.44 4.33
CA THR A 564 -9.08 -9.83 4.22
C THR A 564 -8.66 -10.67 5.43
N ALA A 565 -9.47 -11.68 5.73
CA ALA A 565 -9.17 -12.67 6.75
C ALA A 565 -9.56 -14.07 6.26
N PRO A 566 -8.74 -15.10 6.48
CA PRO A 566 -9.08 -16.46 6.12
C PRO A 566 -10.30 -16.94 6.92
N LEU A 567 -11.33 -17.41 6.24
CA LEU A 567 -12.55 -17.93 6.85
C LEU A 567 -13.08 -19.13 6.06
N LYS A 568 -12.88 -20.31 6.58
CA LYS A 568 -13.41 -21.52 5.96
C LYS A 568 -14.91 -21.68 6.27
N ALA A 569 -15.72 -21.88 5.24
CA ALA A 569 -17.13 -22.16 5.40
C ALA A 569 -17.37 -23.50 6.13
N GLU A 570 -18.32 -23.53 7.05
CA GLU A 570 -18.69 -24.72 7.80
C GLU A 570 -20.04 -25.28 7.31
N ASN A 571 -20.07 -26.52 6.90
CA ASN A 571 -21.29 -27.18 6.39
C ASN A 571 -22.00 -26.36 5.29
N GLY A 572 -21.23 -25.76 4.38
CA GLY A 572 -21.74 -24.91 3.31
C GLY A 572 -22.36 -23.60 3.77
N LYS A 573 -21.97 -23.11 4.95
CA LYS A 573 -22.46 -21.85 5.51
C LYS A 573 -21.32 -20.96 6.01
N VAL A 574 -21.55 -19.67 5.92
CA VAL A 574 -20.74 -18.62 6.55
C VAL A 574 -21.63 -17.87 7.52
N LYS A 575 -21.17 -17.73 8.77
CA LYS A 575 -21.84 -16.96 9.81
C LYS A 575 -21.00 -15.75 10.16
N LEU A 576 -21.62 -14.58 10.16
CA LEU A 576 -20.97 -13.31 10.49
C LEU A 576 -21.75 -12.63 11.63
N ARG A 577 -21.02 -12.00 12.54
CA ARG A 577 -21.54 -10.98 13.44
C ARG A 577 -20.81 -9.68 13.15
N ILE A 578 -21.55 -8.64 12.89
CA ILE A 578 -21.03 -7.33 12.47
C ILE A 578 -21.56 -6.30 13.46
N LEU A 579 -20.64 -5.60 14.11
CA LEU A 579 -20.95 -4.48 14.98
C LEU A 579 -20.65 -3.20 14.20
N VAL A 580 -21.60 -2.31 14.14
CA VAL A 580 -21.48 -1.01 13.47
C VAL A 580 -21.76 0.08 14.50
N ASP A 581 -20.89 1.07 14.59
CA ASP A 581 -21.07 2.21 15.48
C ASP A 581 -20.86 3.52 14.71
N TRP A 582 -20.88 4.66 15.41
CA TRP A 582 -20.76 6.00 14.83
C TRP A 582 -19.51 6.22 14.00
N SER A 583 -18.41 5.70 14.42
CA SER A 583 -17.08 5.86 13.80
C SER A 583 -16.43 4.53 13.41
N SER A 584 -17.18 3.43 13.44
CA SER A 584 -16.61 2.12 13.16
C SER A 584 -17.67 1.11 12.68
#